data_d7cdb9f1fdc47b373d7cfb39b32654dd
#
_entry.id   d7cdb9f1fdc47b373d7cfb39b32654dd
#
_cell.length_a   1.000
_cell.length_b   1.000
_cell.length_c   1.000
_cell.angle_alpha   90.00
_cell.angle_beta   90.00
_cell.angle_gamma   90.00
#
_symmetry.space_group_name_H-M   'P 1'
#
loop_
_entity.id
_entity.type
_entity.pdbx_description
1 polymer ?
#
loop_
_entity_poly.entity_id
_entity_poly.type
_entity_poly.pdbx_seq_one_letter_code
_entity_poly.pdbx_strand_id
1 'polypeptide(L)'
;EIRMKFSRREFLKYSGIVAGASVLGMEGGTGMAMDKSRVIFFQTEDRKQGVNTILKSLKGNPIKGKKVLIKPNFNTADPTPGSTHNETLVALVEEVWKIGAKSVSVGDRSFPPTLDVMEKKGILPLLEKLQVQVTNFDDLKEKDWVEFKPKGSHWPEGFRIARPVLESEYLISTGCLKTHQYGGIFTLSLKLHVGVVPTSRQGFEYMRQLHGSPHQRKMIAEINEPFKPNLVIMDGIEAFVDGGPATGKRAQGNVFWASSDRVAVDAVGVSLLKHLGGNEQIMKRKIFEQEQIARAVELGLGVSSPGEIELVAADANSREYCERVAAVLNQG
;
A
#
# COMPACT_ATOMS: atom_id res chain seq x y z
N GLU A 1 -18.36 -21.26 21.83
CA GLU A 1 -18.46 -20.63 20.48
C GLU A 1 -19.00 -19.21 20.63
N ILE A 2 -18.13 -18.21 20.71
CA ILE A 2 -18.56 -16.82 20.66
C ILE A 2 -18.27 -16.33 19.24
N ARG A 3 -19.25 -16.46 18.35
CA ARG A 3 -19.29 -15.76 17.07
C ARG A 3 -19.56 -14.28 17.36
N MET A 4 -18.53 -13.46 17.44
CA MET A 4 -18.73 -12.00 17.41
C MET A 4 -19.11 -11.62 15.96
N LYS A 5 -20.42 -11.42 15.74
CA LYS A 5 -20.92 -10.75 14.54
C LYS A 5 -20.80 -9.25 14.79
N PHE A 6 -19.99 -8.57 14.01
CA PHE A 6 -19.99 -7.11 14.01
C PHE A 6 -21.40 -6.60 13.66
N SER A 7 -21.94 -5.72 14.48
CA SER A 7 -23.18 -5.01 14.16
C SER A 7 -22.90 -3.97 13.06
N ARG A 8 -23.96 -3.60 12.32
CA ARG A 8 -23.88 -2.53 11.29
C ARG A 8 -23.26 -1.23 11.82
N ARG A 9 -23.32 -1.00 13.12
CA ARG A 9 -22.78 0.18 13.82
C ARG A 9 -21.28 0.08 14.07
N GLU A 10 -20.76 -1.14 14.23
CA GLU A 10 -19.31 -1.39 14.37
C GLU A 10 -18.62 -1.41 13.03
N PHE A 11 -19.26 -1.93 11.99
CA PHE A 11 -18.81 -1.82 10.60
C PHE A 11 -18.65 -0.35 10.17
N LEU A 12 -19.58 0.55 10.55
CA LEU A 12 -19.52 1.98 10.26
C LEU A 12 -18.44 2.74 11.06
N LYS A 13 -17.93 2.19 12.16
CA LYS A 13 -16.79 2.75 12.89
C LYS A 13 -15.46 2.50 12.19
N TYR A 14 -15.37 1.42 11.42
CA TYR A 14 -14.17 1.04 10.67
C TYR A 14 -14.22 1.49 9.21
N SER A 15 -15.40 1.66 8.63
CA SER A 15 -15.59 2.32 7.34
C SER A 15 -15.77 3.82 7.60
N GLY A 16 -14.74 4.61 7.30
CA GLY A 16 -14.82 6.08 7.37
C GLY A 16 -16.06 6.58 6.59
N ILE A 17 -16.84 7.41 7.25
CA ILE A 17 -18.14 7.95 6.83
C ILE A 17 -18.09 8.45 5.38
N VAL A 18 -18.73 7.74 4.47
CA VAL A 18 -19.20 8.31 3.20
C VAL A 18 -20.64 8.77 3.47
N ALA A 19 -20.80 10.04 3.79
CA ALA A 19 -22.12 10.65 3.88
C ALA A 19 -22.74 10.73 2.47
N GLY A 20 -23.80 9.94 2.24
CA GLY A 20 -24.64 10.05 1.08
C GLY A 20 -25.36 11.39 1.06
N ALA A 21 -25.09 12.22 0.07
CA ALA A 21 -25.88 13.39 -0.26
C ALA A 21 -27.07 12.95 -1.12
N SER A 22 -28.26 13.12 -0.60
CA SER A 22 -29.53 12.96 -1.30
C SER A 22 -29.66 14.01 -2.41
N VAL A 23 -29.95 13.57 -3.62
CA VAL A 23 -30.24 14.42 -4.77
C VAL A 23 -31.58 15.11 -4.53
N LEU A 24 -31.55 16.44 -4.36
CA LEU A 24 -32.65 17.34 -4.69
C LEU A 24 -32.11 18.34 -5.70
N GLY A 25 -32.70 18.35 -6.86
CA GLY A 25 -32.30 19.18 -7.99
C GLY A 25 -32.34 20.68 -7.70
N MET A 26 -31.28 21.35 -8.14
CA MET A 26 -31.29 22.75 -8.53
C MET A 26 -30.31 22.91 -9.70
N GLU A 27 -30.81 23.33 -10.83
CA GLU A 27 -30.05 23.83 -11.97
C GLU A 27 -29.26 25.07 -11.54
N GLY A 28 -27.99 25.11 -11.85
CA GLY A 28 -27.14 26.28 -11.58
C GLY A 28 -25.68 25.86 -11.43
N GLY A 29 -24.98 25.60 -12.56
CA GLY A 29 -23.62 25.11 -12.58
C GLY A 29 -22.60 26.10 -12.03
N THR A 30 -22.00 25.76 -10.92
CA THR A 30 -20.60 26.04 -10.64
C THR A 30 -19.99 24.67 -10.28
N GLY A 31 -19.28 24.11 -11.23
CA GLY A 31 -18.59 22.85 -10.99
C GLY A 31 -17.67 23.00 -9.77
N MET A 32 -18.05 22.43 -8.64
CA MET A 32 -17.13 22.25 -7.52
C MET A 32 -15.98 21.41 -8.05
N ALA A 33 -14.81 22.02 -8.20
CA ALA A 33 -13.60 21.30 -8.52
C ALA A 33 -13.44 20.22 -7.44
N MET A 34 -13.58 18.94 -7.81
CA MET A 34 -13.32 17.85 -6.89
C MET A 34 -11.86 17.98 -6.44
N ASP A 35 -11.64 18.01 -5.12
CA ASP A 35 -10.28 18.03 -4.57
C ASP A 35 -9.53 16.81 -5.09
N LYS A 36 -8.49 17.07 -5.88
CA LYS A 36 -7.66 16.00 -6.46
C LYS A 36 -6.86 15.30 -5.37
N SER A 37 -6.69 13.99 -5.53
CA SER A 37 -5.80 13.22 -4.68
C SER A 37 -4.34 13.56 -4.99
N ARG A 38 -3.68 14.15 -4.01
CA ARG A 38 -2.30 14.62 -4.15
C ARG A 38 -1.32 13.47 -3.97
N VAL A 39 -0.43 13.28 -4.95
CA VAL A 39 0.71 12.36 -4.88
C VAL A 39 1.99 13.17 -4.92
N ILE A 40 2.78 13.11 -3.85
CA ILE A 40 4.09 13.74 -3.80
C ILE A 40 5.08 12.87 -4.56
N PHE A 41 5.88 13.47 -5.42
CA PHE A 41 6.87 12.81 -6.25
C PHE A 41 8.25 13.44 -6.00
N PHE A 42 9.23 12.63 -5.62
CA PHE A 42 10.57 13.11 -5.32
C PHE A 42 11.64 12.26 -5.99
N GLN A 43 12.37 12.84 -6.93
CA GLN A 43 13.48 12.20 -7.60
C GLN A 43 14.71 12.19 -6.69
N THR A 44 15.21 11.00 -6.35
CA THR A 44 16.39 10.84 -5.49
C THR A 44 16.96 9.43 -5.60
N GLU A 45 18.26 9.29 -5.34
CA GLU A 45 18.96 8.02 -5.13
C GLU A 45 19.23 7.74 -3.65
N ASP A 46 18.90 8.68 -2.77
CA ASP A 46 19.10 8.61 -1.33
C ASP A 46 17.78 8.31 -0.61
N ARG A 47 17.70 7.12 0.02
CA ARG A 47 16.51 6.65 0.72
C ARG A 47 16.15 7.49 1.93
N LYS A 48 17.15 7.95 2.67
CA LYS A 48 16.94 8.79 3.83
C LYS A 48 16.37 10.15 3.42
N GLN A 49 16.93 10.74 2.35
CA GLN A 49 16.41 11.98 1.79
C GLN A 49 14.98 11.78 1.26
N GLY A 50 14.71 10.65 0.57
CA GLY A 50 13.39 10.28 0.06
C GLY A 50 12.34 10.29 1.15
N VAL A 51 12.56 9.53 2.22
CA VAL A 51 11.66 9.44 3.37
C VAL A 51 11.46 10.80 4.04
N ASN A 52 12.55 11.54 4.30
CA ASN A 52 12.50 12.83 4.97
C ASN A 52 11.69 13.86 4.17
N THR A 53 11.89 13.92 2.86
CA THR A 53 11.17 14.85 1.97
C THR A 53 9.68 14.55 1.96
N ILE A 54 9.31 13.27 1.84
CA ILE A 54 7.90 12.86 1.90
C ILE A 54 7.25 13.24 3.23
N LEU A 55 7.88 12.89 4.36
CA LEU A 55 7.28 13.16 5.69
C LEU A 55 7.19 14.67 5.98
N LYS A 56 8.15 15.47 5.54
CA LYS A 56 8.09 16.94 5.64
C LYS A 56 6.95 17.55 4.81
N SER A 57 6.49 16.89 3.77
CA SER A 57 5.37 17.35 2.94
C SER A 57 3.99 17.15 3.60
N LEU A 58 3.91 16.39 4.70
CA LEU A 58 2.67 16.18 5.43
C LEU A 58 2.20 17.47 6.11
N LYS A 59 0.95 17.84 5.88
CA LYS A 59 0.35 19.02 6.52
C LYS A 59 -0.08 18.70 7.95
N GLY A 60 0.13 19.64 8.86
CA GLY A 60 -0.48 19.62 10.20
C GLY A 60 0.06 18.58 11.19
N ASN A 61 1.19 17.94 10.91
CA ASN A 61 1.82 16.95 11.78
C ASN A 61 0.85 15.85 12.30
N PRO A 62 0.26 15.05 11.41
CA PRO A 62 -0.80 14.09 11.76
C PRO A 62 -0.31 12.88 12.58
N ILE A 63 1.02 12.69 12.71
CA ILE A 63 1.68 11.57 13.40
C ILE A 63 1.88 11.85 14.88
N LYS A 64 2.00 13.12 15.28
CA LYS A 64 2.30 13.52 16.65
C LYS A 64 1.32 12.93 17.66
N GLY A 65 1.85 12.24 18.67
CA GLY A 65 1.07 11.64 19.75
C GLY A 65 0.30 10.37 19.36
N LYS A 66 0.46 9.85 18.12
CA LYS A 66 -0.23 8.64 17.63
C LYS A 66 0.58 7.38 17.88
N LYS A 67 -0.13 6.26 18.03
CA LYS A 67 0.43 4.92 17.91
C LYS A 67 0.54 4.59 16.42
N VAL A 68 1.77 4.49 15.91
CA VAL A 68 2.04 4.28 14.50
C VAL A 68 2.33 2.81 14.24
N LEU A 69 1.63 2.22 13.28
CA LEU A 69 1.99 0.93 12.70
C LEU A 69 2.60 1.16 11.32
N ILE A 70 3.83 0.70 11.11
CA ILE A 70 4.48 0.69 9.80
C ILE A 70 4.35 -0.73 9.24
N LYS A 71 3.73 -0.84 8.05
CA LYS A 71 3.58 -2.08 7.29
C LYS A 71 4.56 -2.07 6.12
N PRO A 72 5.74 -2.72 6.24
CA PRO A 72 6.68 -2.87 5.13
C PRO A 72 6.25 -3.97 4.16
N ASN A 73 7.07 -4.23 3.15
CA ASN A 73 6.97 -5.39 2.27
C ASN A 73 8.13 -6.36 2.55
N PHE A 74 7.96 -7.25 3.51
CA PHE A 74 8.92 -8.32 3.81
C PHE A 74 8.57 -9.62 3.09
N ASN A 75 8.16 -9.56 1.84
CA ASN A 75 7.75 -10.71 1.06
C ASN A 75 8.70 -11.91 1.22
N THR A 76 10.01 -11.65 1.05
CA THR A 76 11.13 -12.58 1.26
C THR A 76 12.33 -11.80 1.81
N ALA A 77 13.45 -12.47 2.10
CA ALA A 77 14.70 -11.80 2.49
C ALA A 77 15.51 -11.25 1.31
N ASP A 78 15.00 -11.36 0.09
CA ASP A 78 15.68 -10.85 -1.10
C ASP A 78 15.92 -9.33 -1.00
N PRO A 79 17.02 -8.84 -1.57
CA PRO A 79 17.30 -7.41 -1.57
C PRO A 79 16.25 -6.62 -2.35
N THR A 80 16.15 -5.33 -2.08
CA THR A 80 15.29 -4.39 -2.83
C THR A 80 15.54 -4.51 -4.33
N PRO A 81 14.49 -4.48 -5.15
CA PRO A 81 13.08 -4.25 -4.87
C PRO A 81 12.29 -5.53 -4.48
N GLY A 82 12.95 -6.65 -4.22
CA GLY A 82 12.31 -7.89 -3.74
C GLY A 82 11.59 -7.69 -2.41
N SER A 83 12.19 -6.94 -1.49
CA SER A 83 11.58 -6.52 -0.22
C SER A 83 11.99 -5.09 0.15
N THR A 84 11.29 -4.49 1.11
CA THR A 84 11.60 -3.14 1.62
C THR A 84 13.05 -3.04 2.06
N HIS A 85 13.75 -2.00 1.61
CA HIS A 85 15.16 -1.75 1.98
C HIS A 85 15.27 -1.39 3.46
N ASN A 86 16.30 -1.91 4.14
CA ASN A 86 16.52 -1.64 5.56
C ASN A 86 16.67 -0.13 5.85
N GLU A 87 17.42 0.58 5.00
CA GLU A 87 17.62 2.02 5.14
C GLU A 87 16.31 2.80 5.03
N THR A 88 15.42 2.44 4.08
CA THR A 88 14.09 3.04 3.95
C THR A 88 13.30 2.87 5.23
N LEU A 89 13.28 1.65 5.79
CA LEU A 89 12.53 1.37 7.01
C LEU A 89 13.13 2.07 8.23
N VAL A 90 14.45 2.05 8.38
CA VAL A 90 15.15 2.74 9.47
C VAL A 90 14.91 4.25 9.41
N ALA A 91 15.08 4.86 8.24
CA ALA A 91 14.82 6.29 8.06
C ALA A 91 13.36 6.66 8.37
N LEU A 92 12.42 5.81 7.95
CA LEU A 92 10.99 6.01 8.25
C LEU A 92 10.71 5.97 9.76
N VAL A 93 11.26 4.99 10.47
CA VAL A 93 11.13 4.86 11.92
C VAL A 93 11.74 6.08 12.64
N GLU A 94 12.96 6.45 12.27
CA GLU A 94 13.66 7.60 12.86
C GLU A 94 12.85 8.91 12.71
N GLU A 95 12.33 9.17 11.52
CA GLU A 95 11.55 10.38 11.26
C GLU A 95 10.19 10.34 11.97
N VAL A 96 9.53 9.18 12.03
CA VAL A 96 8.27 9.03 12.77
C VAL A 96 8.47 9.32 14.27
N TRP A 97 9.58 8.87 14.87
CA TRP A 97 9.94 9.24 16.24
C TRP A 97 10.22 10.74 16.39
N LYS A 98 10.98 11.35 15.47
CA LYS A 98 11.29 12.79 15.48
C LYS A 98 10.03 13.65 15.37
N ILE A 99 9.04 13.20 14.61
CA ILE A 99 7.73 13.88 14.49
C ILE A 99 6.94 13.81 15.80
N GLY A 100 7.29 12.90 16.71
CA GLY A 100 6.69 12.78 18.04
C GLY A 100 5.58 11.75 18.10
N ALA A 101 5.71 10.62 17.43
CA ALA A 101 4.82 9.47 17.61
C ALA A 101 4.82 9.02 19.09
N LYS A 102 3.68 8.53 19.58
CA LYS A 102 3.54 7.97 20.93
C LYS A 102 4.21 6.61 21.05
N SER A 103 4.09 5.79 20.03
CA SER A 103 4.77 4.51 19.86
C SER A 103 4.90 4.16 18.39
N VAL A 104 5.93 3.39 18.07
CA VAL A 104 6.15 2.87 16.71
C VAL A 104 6.21 1.36 16.76
N SER A 105 5.45 0.70 15.89
CA SER A 105 5.51 -0.73 15.66
C SER A 105 5.71 -1.02 14.18
N VAL A 106 6.40 -2.13 13.88
CA VAL A 106 6.57 -2.65 12.52
C VAL A 106 5.90 -4.01 12.47
N GLY A 107 4.99 -4.21 11.51
CA GLY A 107 4.25 -5.46 11.41
C GLY A 107 4.05 -5.94 9.97
N ASP A 108 4.22 -7.25 9.77
CA ASP A 108 4.00 -7.93 8.49
C ASP A 108 3.69 -9.41 8.68
N ARG A 109 3.21 -10.04 7.61
CA ARG A 109 3.23 -11.48 7.37
C ARG A 109 3.88 -11.73 6.03
N SER A 110 4.92 -12.55 6.02
CA SER A 110 5.78 -12.83 4.87
C SER A 110 5.62 -14.28 4.38
N PHE A 111 6.38 -14.63 3.38
CA PHE A 111 6.64 -15.99 2.93
C PHE A 111 8.12 -16.09 2.54
N PRO A 112 8.99 -16.77 3.29
CA PRO A 112 8.84 -17.59 4.51
C PRO A 112 8.39 -16.83 5.78
N PRO A 113 8.42 -17.48 6.98
CA PRO A 113 8.00 -16.81 8.23
C PRO A 113 8.67 -15.45 8.43
N THR A 114 7.91 -14.49 8.91
CA THR A 114 8.33 -13.08 8.94
C THR A 114 9.58 -12.84 9.78
N LEU A 115 9.70 -13.49 10.93
CA LEU A 115 10.90 -13.33 11.78
C LEU A 115 12.16 -13.86 11.09
N ASP A 116 12.06 -14.98 10.37
CA ASP A 116 13.19 -15.53 9.59
C ASP A 116 13.63 -14.55 8.50
N VAL A 117 12.67 -13.90 7.84
CA VAL A 117 12.94 -12.87 6.83
C VAL A 117 13.63 -11.67 7.47
N MET A 118 13.12 -11.19 8.61
CA MET A 118 13.66 -10.03 9.32
C MET A 118 15.08 -10.31 9.86
N GLU A 119 15.32 -11.52 10.37
CA GLU A 119 16.64 -11.97 10.83
C GLU A 119 17.65 -12.01 9.67
N LYS A 120 17.31 -12.69 8.57
CA LYS A 120 18.16 -12.77 7.37
C LYS A 120 18.47 -11.41 6.76
N LYS A 121 17.56 -10.45 6.87
CA LYS A 121 17.77 -9.06 6.46
C LYS A 121 18.62 -8.26 7.45
N GLY A 122 18.89 -8.78 8.64
CA GLY A 122 19.60 -8.08 9.70
C GLY A 122 18.85 -6.84 10.22
N ILE A 123 17.50 -6.79 10.08
CA ILE A 123 16.72 -5.63 10.47
C ILE A 123 16.34 -5.64 11.96
N LEU A 124 16.24 -6.82 12.60
CA LEU A 124 15.81 -6.96 13.99
C LEU A 124 16.67 -6.14 14.97
N PRO A 125 18.02 -6.22 14.95
CA PRO A 125 18.85 -5.42 15.86
C PRO A 125 18.70 -3.91 15.65
N LEU A 126 18.41 -3.48 14.41
CA LEU A 126 18.20 -2.08 14.08
C LEU A 126 16.87 -1.57 14.67
N LEU A 127 15.80 -2.37 14.57
CA LEU A 127 14.50 -2.04 15.15
C LEU A 127 14.55 -2.02 16.68
N GLU A 128 15.26 -2.97 17.30
CA GLU A 128 15.49 -3.01 18.74
C GLU A 128 16.21 -1.73 19.24
N LYS A 129 17.31 -1.34 18.57
CA LYS A 129 18.05 -0.12 18.86
C LYS A 129 17.17 1.13 18.78
N LEU A 130 16.21 1.14 17.86
CA LEU A 130 15.25 2.23 17.64
C LEU A 130 14.02 2.12 18.54
N GLN A 131 13.98 1.18 19.48
CA GLN A 131 12.87 0.94 20.40
C GLN A 131 11.52 0.72 19.67
N VAL A 132 11.56 -0.04 18.59
CA VAL A 132 10.39 -0.39 17.77
C VAL A 132 9.84 -1.74 18.19
N GLN A 133 8.54 -1.81 18.42
CA GLN A 133 7.87 -3.08 18.67
C GLN A 133 7.68 -3.82 17.34
N VAL A 134 8.21 -5.05 17.25
CA VAL A 134 7.92 -5.95 16.14
C VAL A 134 6.59 -6.66 16.41
N THR A 135 5.63 -6.49 15.49
CA THR A 135 4.35 -7.19 15.52
C THR A 135 4.32 -8.25 14.42
N ASN A 136 4.81 -9.45 14.74
CA ASN A 136 4.79 -10.57 13.80
C ASN A 136 3.34 -11.05 13.60
N PHE A 137 2.79 -10.92 12.39
CA PHE A 137 1.42 -11.34 12.11
C PHE A 137 1.29 -12.86 12.01
N ASP A 138 2.40 -13.61 11.82
CA ASP A 138 2.37 -15.07 11.87
C ASP A 138 2.03 -15.60 13.28
N ASP A 139 2.40 -14.86 14.33
CA ASP A 139 2.20 -15.23 15.75
C ASP A 139 0.82 -14.79 16.30
N LEU A 140 0.04 -14.07 15.52
CA LEU A 140 -1.28 -13.60 15.96
C LEU A 140 -2.20 -14.77 16.28
N LYS A 141 -2.88 -14.67 17.43
CA LYS A 141 -3.86 -15.68 17.87
C LYS A 141 -5.17 -15.51 17.11
N GLU A 142 -6.05 -16.51 17.20
CA GLU A 142 -7.34 -16.49 16.51
C GLU A 142 -8.16 -15.22 16.77
N LYS A 143 -8.21 -14.74 18.01
CA LYS A 143 -8.91 -13.52 18.42
C LYS A 143 -8.36 -12.24 17.79
N ASP A 144 -7.12 -12.28 17.27
CA ASP A 144 -6.41 -11.14 16.70
C ASP A 144 -6.58 -11.04 15.17
N TRP A 145 -7.44 -11.91 14.62
CA TRP A 145 -7.88 -11.87 13.23
C TRP A 145 -9.36 -11.51 13.16
N VAL A 146 -9.70 -10.53 12.34
CA VAL A 146 -11.07 -10.05 12.15
C VAL A 146 -11.57 -10.55 10.80
N GLU A 147 -12.71 -11.24 10.81
CA GLU A 147 -13.33 -11.82 9.61
C GLU A 147 -14.17 -10.80 8.86
N PHE A 148 -14.07 -10.80 7.52
CA PHE A 148 -14.84 -10.00 6.59
C PHE A 148 -15.41 -10.89 5.49
N LYS A 149 -16.73 -10.74 5.21
CA LYS A 149 -17.44 -11.41 4.12
C LYS A 149 -18.25 -10.38 3.32
N PRO A 150 -17.58 -9.50 2.56
CA PRO A 150 -18.27 -8.48 1.77
C PRO A 150 -19.14 -9.13 0.69
N LYS A 151 -20.32 -8.58 0.48
CA LYS A 151 -21.21 -9.06 -0.57
C LYS A 151 -20.59 -8.79 -1.94
N GLY A 152 -20.56 -9.80 -2.80
CA GLY A 152 -19.94 -9.69 -4.14
C GLY A 152 -18.42 -9.78 -4.16
N SER A 153 -17.81 -10.19 -3.04
CA SER A 153 -16.39 -10.51 -2.97
C SER A 153 -16.08 -11.82 -3.72
N HIS A 154 -14.87 -11.88 -4.29
CA HIS A 154 -14.34 -13.08 -4.94
C HIS A 154 -13.65 -14.04 -3.95
N TRP A 155 -13.63 -13.72 -2.67
CA TRP A 155 -13.22 -14.61 -1.60
C TRP A 155 -14.39 -15.49 -1.19
N PRO A 156 -14.42 -16.80 -1.52
CA PRO A 156 -15.61 -17.65 -1.34
C PRO A 156 -16.09 -17.71 0.13
N GLU A 157 -15.13 -17.82 1.05
CA GLU A 157 -15.41 -17.88 2.49
C GLU A 157 -15.13 -16.55 3.22
N GLY A 158 -14.93 -15.47 2.46
CA GLY A 158 -14.44 -14.21 3.00
C GLY A 158 -12.94 -14.25 3.28
N PHE A 159 -12.46 -13.23 3.95
CA PHE A 159 -11.05 -13.10 4.33
C PHE A 159 -10.91 -12.53 5.74
N ARG A 160 -9.69 -12.58 6.28
CA ARG A 160 -9.40 -12.06 7.62
C ARG A 160 -8.29 -11.03 7.54
N ILE A 161 -8.40 -10.02 8.39
CA ILE A 161 -7.41 -8.94 8.51
C ILE A 161 -6.81 -8.95 9.92
N ALA A 162 -5.50 -8.77 10.00
CA ALA A 162 -4.79 -8.63 11.26
C ALA A 162 -5.35 -7.44 12.07
N ARG A 163 -5.83 -7.70 13.28
CA ARG A 163 -6.42 -6.70 14.19
C ARG A 163 -5.51 -5.48 14.42
N PRO A 164 -4.16 -5.63 14.58
CA PRO A 164 -3.28 -4.46 14.72
C PRO A 164 -3.37 -3.45 13.58
N VAL A 165 -3.70 -3.89 12.36
CA VAL A 165 -3.90 -3.00 11.21
C VAL A 165 -5.17 -2.17 11.35
N LEU A 166 -6.26 -2.80 11.81
CA LEU A 166 -7.56 -2.15 12.01
C LEU A 166 -7.56 -1.18 13.19
N GLU A 167 -6.76 -1.45 14.21
CA GLU A 167 -6.71 -0.71 15.47
C GLU A 167 -5.57 0.33 15.52
N SER A 168 -4.76 0.42 14.46
CA SER A 168 -3.70 1.42 14.40
C SER A 168 -4.28 2.84 14.34
N GLU A 169 -3.73 3.76 15.14
CA GLU A 169 -4.14 5.17 15.12
C GLU A 169 -3.56 5.91 13.91
N TYR A 170 -2.43 5.40 13.38
CA TYR A 170 -1.81 5.88 12.16
C TYR A 170 -1.09 4.72 11.47
N LEU A 171 -1.60 4.31 10.31
CA LEU A 171 -1.03 3.25 9.48
C LEU A 171 -0.18 3.86 8.37
N ILE A 172 1.11 3.52 8.33
CA ILE A 172 2.00 3.81 7.22
C ILE A 172 2.31 2.51 6.50
N SER A 173 2.03 2.45 5.20
CA SER A 173 2.43 1.34 4.34
C SER A 173 3.63 1.74 3.49
N THR A 174 4.66 0.88 3.40
CA THR A 174 5.83 1.15 2.57
C THR A 174 6.22 -0.08 1.76
N GLY A 175 6.43 0.11 0.47
CA GLY A 175 6.71 -0.95 -0.48
C GLY A 175 7.70 -0.54 -1.56
N CYS A 176 7.89 -1.43 -2.53
CA CYS A 176 8.84 -1.29 -3.63
C CYS A 176 8.12 -1.24 -4.97
N LEU A 177 8.78 -0.66 -5.97
CA LEU A 177 8.30 -0.62 -7.37
C LEU A 177 8.66 -1.92 -8.07
N LYS A 178 7.66 -2.78 -8.35
CA LYS A 178 7.94 -4.06 -9.00
C LYS A 178 6.77 -4.71 -9.72
N THR A 179 7.11 -5.42 -10.81
CA THR A 179 6.25 -6.40 -11.46
C THR A 179 6.10 -7.65 -10.60
N HIS A 180 5.17 -8.55 -10.99
CA HIS A 180 4.88 -9.79 -10.26
C HIS A 180 4.43 -10.90 -11.21
N GLN A 181 5.31 -11.89 -11.47
CA GLN A 181 5.07 -12.96 -12.45
C GLN A 181 4.00 -13.99 -12.02
N TYR A 182 3.75 -14.17 -10.72
CA TYR A 182 2.80 -15.18 -10.24
C TYR A 182 1.35 -14.66 -10.24
N GLY A 183 0.87 -14.18 -11.38
CA GLY A 183 -0.51 -13.73 -11.59
C GLY A 183 -0.85 -12.34 -11.04
N GLY A 184 -0.01 -11.76 -10.20
CA GLY A 184 -0.28 -10.44 -9.60
C GLY A 184 -0.04 -9.26 -10.53
N ILE A 185 0.69 -9.43 -11.62
CA ILE A 185 1.14 -8.43 -12.61
C ILE A 185 2.10 -7.41 -11.99
N PHE A 186 1.74 -6.75 -10.91
CA PHE A 186 2.60 -5.82 -10.15
C PHE A 186 2.34 -5.94 -8.65
N THR A 187 3.33 -5.51 -7.86
CA THR A 187 3.21 -5.32 -6.41
C THR A 187 3.49 -3.85 -6.12
N LEU A 188 2.44 -3.16 -5.67
CA LEU A 188 2.45 -1.80 -5.19
C LEU A 188 1.64 -1.75 -3.89
N SER A 189 0.95 -0.64 -3.59
CA SER A 189 0.22 -0.42 -2.35
C SER A 189 -0.89 -1.46 -2.11
N LEU A 190 -1.76 -1.71 -3.09
CA LEU A 190 -2.87 -2.66 -2.93
C LEU A 190 -2.37 -4.07 -2.62
N LYS A 191 -1.38 -4.57 -3.38
CA LYS A 191 -0.87 -5.93 -3.20
C LYS A 191 0.06 -6.07 -1.99
N LEU A 192 0.70 -5.01 -1.54
CA LEU A 192 1.45 -4.95 -0.29
C LEU A 192 0.61 -5.47 0.89
N HIS A 193 -0.68 -5.18 0.88
CA HIS A 193 -1.61 -5.57 1.93
C HIS A 193 -2.02 -7.05 1.92
N VAL A 194 -1.57 -7.88 0.97
CA VAL A 194 -1.66 -9.34 1.10
C VAL A 194 -0.98 -9.83 2.39
N GLY A 195 0.03 -9.13 2.87
CA GLY A 195 0.69 -9.40 4.15
C GLY A 195 -0.14 -9.09 5.41
N VAL A 196 -1.37 -8.58 5.29
CA VAL A 196 -2.27 -8.41 6.45
C VAL A 196 -3.33 -9.51 6.54
N VAL A 197 -3.32 -10.46 5.60
CA VAL A 197 -4.20 -11.64 5.56
C VAL A 197 -3.42 -12.86 6.04
N PRO A 198 -3.96 -13.78 6.86
CA PRO A 198 -3.21 -14.94 7.33
C PRO A 198 -2.85 -15.90 6.19
N THR A 199 -1.81 -16.71 6.37
CA THR A 199 -1.49 -17.79 5.41
C THR A 199 -2.60 -18.82 5.43
N SER A 200 -2.92 -19.33 6.63
CA SER A 200 -4.02 -20.27 6.88
C SER A 200 -4.61 -20.06 8.27
N ARG A 201 -5.87 -20.38 8.48
CA ARG A 201 -6.53 -20.40 9.78
C ARG A 201 -7.73 -21.34 9.76
N GLN A 202 -7.89 -22.15 10.82
CA GLN A 202 -9.02 -23.05 10.98
C GLN A 202 -9.28 -23.97 9.78
N GLY A 203 -8.19 -24.50 9.18
CA GLY A 203 -8.27 -25.37 7.99
C GLY A 203 -8.49 -24.63 6.66
N PHE A 204 -8.60 -23.30 6.70
CA PHE A 204 -8.76 -22.50 5.47
C PHE A 204 -7.43 -21.90 5.02
N GLU A 205 -7.05 -22.20 3.77
CA GLU A 205 -5.77 -21.85 3.16
C GLU A 205 -5.90 -20.55 2.32
N TYR A 206 -5.84 -19.37 2.97
CA TYR A 206 -6.06 -18.07 2.31
C TYR A 206 -5.09 -17.82 1.17
N MET A 207 -3.80 -18.09 1.38
CA MET A 207 -2.80 -17.84 0.35
C MET A 207 -2.91 -18.80 -0.83
N ARG A 208 -3.28 -20.07 -0.58
CA ARG A 208 -3.56 -21.03 -1.64
C ARG A 208 -4.77 -20.62 -2.46
N GLN A 209 -5.83 -20.15 -1.80
CA GLN A 209 -7.00 -19.62 -2.50
C GLN A 209 -6.66 -18.39 -3.35
N LEU A 210 -5.96 -17.42 -2.78
CA LEU A 210 -5.56 -16.21 -3.50
C LEU A 210 -4.76 -16.55 -4.76
N HIS A 211 -3.70 -17.36 -4.62
CA HIS A 211 -2.79 -17.65 -5.73
C HIS A 211 -3.36 -18.65 -6.74
N GLY A 212 -4.32 -19.49 -6.36
CA GLY A 212 -5.02 -20.42 -7.25
C GLY A 212 -6.26 -19.84 -7.94
N SER A 213 -6.69 -18.62 -7.56
CA SER A 213 -7.91 -18.03 -8.12
C SER A 213 -7.69 -17.34 -9.46
N PRO A 214 -8.59 -17.52 -10.45
CA PRO A 214 -8.60 -16.68 -11.65
C PRO A 214 -8.92 -15.22 -11.35
N HIS A 215 -9.49 -14.92 -10.17
CA HIS A 215 -9.84 -13.60 -9.69
C HIS A 215 -8.80 -13.00 -8.74
N GLN A 216 -7.58 -13.54 -8.71
CA GLN A 216 -6.51 -13.12 -7.79
C GLN A 216 -6.36 -11.60 -7.67
N ARG A 217 -6.36 -10.89 -8.79
CA ARG A 217 -6.16 -9.44 -8.82
C ARG A 217 -7.32 -8.65 -8.21
N LYS A 218 -8.55 -9.15 -8.39
CA LYS A 218 -9.73 -8.59 -7.73
C LYS A 218 -9.72 -8.88 -6.22
N MET A 219 -9.36 -10.10 -5.83
CA MET A 219 -9.21 -10.49 -4.43
C MET A 219 -8.15 -9.64 -3.71
N ILE A 220 -7.06 -9.26 -4.38
CA ILE A 220 -6.04 -8.34 -3.87
C ILE A 220 -6.64 -6.94 -3.58
N ALA A 221 -7.50 -6.43 -4.44
CA ALA A 221 -8.17 -5.16 -4.18
C ALA A 221 -9.14 -5.26 -2.99
N GLU A 222 -9.91 -6.34 -2.92
CA GLU A 222 -10.98 -6.55 -1.92
C GLU A 222 -10.47 -6.61 -0.47
N ILE A 223 -9.27 -7.16 -0.23
CA ILE A 223 -8.70 -7.17 1.14
C ILE A 223 -8.39 -5.76 1.67
N ASN A 224 -8.40 -4.77 0.81
CA ASN A 224 -8.18 -3.36 1.18
C ASN A 224 -9.45 -2.63 1.62
N GLU A 225 -10.63 -3.22 1.46
CA GLU A 225 -11.92 -2.59 1.79
C GLU A 225 -12.07 -2.25 3.29
N PRO A 226 -11.68 -3.13 4.24
CA PRO A 226 -11.93 -2.90 5.66
C PRO A 226 -11.07 -1.82 6.33
N PHE A 227 -10.04 -1.32 5.69
CA PHE A 227 -9.13 -0.32 6.28
C PHE A 227 -8.56 0.63 5.24
N LYS A 228 -8.04 1.75 5.71
CA LYS A 228 -7.34 2.73 4.86
C LYS A 228 -6.01 3.11 5.51
N PRO A 229 -4.86 2.95 4.84
CA PRO A 229 -3.61 3.51 5.34
C PRO A 229 -3.72 5.05 5.36
N ASN A 230 -3.14 5.66 6.40
CA ASN A 230 -3.07 7.13 6.51
C ASN A 230 -2.04 7.69 5.53
N LEU A 231 -1.00 6.89 5.25
CA LEU A 231 0.06 7.25 4.32
C LEU A 231 0.60 5.99 3.65
N VAL A 232 0.80 6.06 2.34
CA VAL A 232 1.56 5.07 1.57
C VAL A 232 2.80 5.75 1.03
N ILE A 233 3.98 5.19 1.32
CA ILE A 233 5.28 5.63 0.82
C ILE A 233 5.88 4.51 0.00
N MET A 234 6.27 4.79 -1.23
CA MET A 234 6.88 3.81 -2.12
C MET A 234 8.34 4.19 -2.43
N ASP A 235 9.21 3.18 -2.30
CA ASP A 235 10.62 3.23 -2.70
C ASP A 235 10.73 2.67 -4.13
N GLY A 236 11.00 3.55 -5.07
CA GLY A 236 11.23 3.25 -6.48
C GLY A 236 12.63 3.62 -6.94
N ILE A 237 13.62 3.71 -6.05
CA ILE A 237 15.01 3.91 -6.47
C ILE A 237 15.41 2.79 -7.42
N GLU A 238 15.11 1.53 -7.04
CA GLU A 238 15.23 0.38 -7.90
C GLU A 238 13.85 -0.21 -8.18
N ALA A 239 13.67 -0.76 -9.38
CA ALA A 239 12.44 -1.42 -9.80
C ALA A 239 12.71 -2.80 -10.38
N PHE A 240 11.73 -3.73 -10.28
CA PHE A 240 11.62 -4.84 -11.23
C PHE A 240 10.64 -4.46 -12.32
N VAL A 241 11.11 -4.41 -13.56
CA VAL A 241 10.29 -4.09 -14.74
C VAL A 241 9.78 -5.34 -15.46
N ASP A 242 10.34 -6.51 -15.11
CA ASP A 242 9.86 -7.83 -15.53
C ASP A 242 10.22 -8.86 -14.46
N GLY A 243 9.46 -9.97 -14.38
CA GLY A 243 9.62 -10.97 -13.32
C GLY A 243 9.01 -10.51 -12.00
N GLY A 244 9.79 -10.52 -10.90
CA GLY A 244 9.29 -10.27 -9.54
C GLY A 244 8.47 -11.44 -8.98
N PRO A 245 8.13 -11.46 -7.69
CA PRO A 245 8.34 -10.40 -6.71
C PRO A 245 9.70 -10.41 -6.02
N ALA A 246 10.44 -11.55 -6.02
CA ALA A 246 11.71 -11.74 -5.33
C ALA A 246 12.91 -11.36 -6.20
N THR A 247 12.89 -11.81 -7.46
CA THR A 247 13.92 -11.57 -8.47
C THR A 247 13.29 -11.16 -9.80
N GLY A 248 14.00 -10.35 -10.60
CA GLY A 248 13.49 -9.88 -11.88
C GLY A 248 14.50 -8.99 -12.62
N LYS A 249 14.11 -8.52 -13.81
CA LYS A 249 14.86 -7.53 -14.57
C LYS A 249 14.81 -6.19 -13.86
N ARG A 250 15.98 -5.67 -13.47
CA ARG A 250 16.11 -4.40 -12.74
C ARG A 250 16.10 -3.19 -13.67
N ALA A 251 15.58 -2.09 -13.16
CA ALA A 251 15.71 -0.74 -13.70
C ALA A 251 15.94 0.25 -12.56
N GLN A 252 16.56 1.40 -12.87
CA GLN A 252 16.72 2.49 -11.92
C GLN A 252 15.56 3.47 -12.11
N GLY A 253 14.72 3.60 -11.06
CA GLY A 253 13.64 4.55 -11.06
C GLY A 253 14.00 5.86 -10.35
N ASN A 254 14.96 5.81 -9.41
CA ASN A 254 15.49 6.97 -8.70
C ASN A 254 14.40 7.89 -8.15
N VAL A 255 13.37 7.32 -7.52
CA VAL A 255 12.19 8.05 -7.10
C VAL A 255 11.57 7.51 -5.83
N PHE A 256 11.05 8.43 -5.00
CA PHE A 256 10.05 8.17 -3.97
C PHE A 256 8.73 8.85 -4.34
N TRP A 257 7.61 8.19 -4.06
CA TRP A 257 6.30 8.83 -4.16
C TRP A 257 5.38 8.39 -3.04
N ALA A 258 4.42 9.25 -2.69
CA ALA A 258 3.53 8.99 -1.56
C ALA A 258 2.20 9.72 -1.70
N SER A 259 1.16 9.11 -1.15
CA SER A 259 -0.17 9.69 -0.97
C SER A 259 -0.91 9.01 0.19
N SER A 260 -2.00 9.61 0.64
CA SER A 260 -3.02 8.95 1.47
C SER A 260 -4.04 8.15 0.63
N ASP A 261 -3.98 8.25 -0.69
CA ASP A 261 -4.81 7.50 -1.63
C ASP A 261 -3.99 6.38 -2.26
N ARG A 262 -4.29 5.14 -1.88
CA ARG A 262 -3.59 3.95 -2.34
C ARG A 262 -3.80 3.66 -3.83
N VAL A 263 -4.97 4.05 -4.40
CA VAL A 263 -5.25 3.88 -5.83
C VAL A 263 -4.41 4.85 -6.64
N ALA A 264 -4.32 6.11 -6.21
CA ALA A 264 -3.44 7.10 -6.83
C ALA A 264 -1.97 6.68 -6.77
N VAL A 265 -1.52 6.12 -5.62
CA VAL A 265 -0.15 5.56 -5.49
C VAL A 265 0.10 4.45 -6.49
N ASP A 266 -0.84 3.51 -6.65
CA ASP A 266 -0.71 2.40 -7.58
C ASP A 266 -0.77 2.87 -9.04
N ALA A 267 -1.62 3.83 -9.36
CA ALA A 267 -1.69 4.42 -10.71
C ALA A 267 -0.37 5.09 -11.11
N VAL A 268 0.24 5.87 -10.20
CA VAL A 268 1.56 6.47 -10.41
C VAL A 268 2.65 5.39 -10.51
N GLY A 269 2.59 4.35 -9.67
CA GLY A 269 3.52 3.22 -9.73
C GLY A 269 3.45 2.45 -11.06
N VAL A 270 2.26 2.21 -11.61
CA VAL A 270 2.10 1.60 -12.94
C VAL A 270 2.60 2.54 -14.04
N SER A 271 2.39 3.87 -13.90
CA SER A 271 2.97 4.87 -14.82
C SER A 271 4.49 4.83 -14.83
N LEU A 272 5.11 4.70 -13.65
CA LEU A 272 6.56 4.51 -13.51
C LEU A 272 7.03 3.20 -14.16
N LEU A 273 6.35 2.07 -13.93
CA LEU A 273 6.68 0.80 -14.59
C LEU A 273 6.59 0.91 -16.11
N LYS A 274 5.56 1.57 -16.65
CA LYS A 274 5.44 1.84 -18.10
C LYS A 274 6.60 2.72 -18.60
N HIS A 275 6.90 3.79 -17.89
CA HIS A 275 8.00 4.71 -18.23
C HIS A 275 9.38 4.02 -18.27
N LEU A 276 9.61 3.07 -17.36
CA LEU A 276 10.84 2.29 -17.25
C LEU A 276 10.91 1.08 -18.20
N GLY A 277 9.92 0.90 -19.08
CA GLY A 277 9.88 -0.21 -20.03
C GLY A 277 9.45 -1.53 -19.38
N GLY A 278 8.35 -1.49 -18.64
CA GLY A 278 7.74 -2.64 -18.00
C GLY A 278 7.37 -3.75 -18.99
N ASN A 279 7.12 -4.96 -18.46
CA ASN A 279 6.77 -6.10 -19.28
C ASN A 279 5.44 -5.93 -20.05
N GLU A 280 5.16 -6.86 -20.95
CA GLU A 280 4.00 -6.81 -21.83
C GLU A 280 2.67 -6.66 -21.06
N GLN A 281 2.51 -7.30 -19.91
CA GLN A 281 1.28 -7.21 -19.09
C GLN A 281 1.05 -5.81 -18.54
N ILE A 282 2.12 -5.10 -18.19
CA ILE A 282 2.08 -3.68 -17.77
C ILE A 282 1.77 -2.79 -18.98
N MET A 283 2.43 -3.03 -20.12
CA MET A 283 2.35 -2.15 -21.29
C MET A 283 1.02 -2.23 -22.02
N LYS A 284 0.43 -3.43 -22.14
CA LYS A 284 -0.79 -3.67 -22.95
C LYS A 284 -2.06 -3.00 -22.42
N ARG A 285 -2.19 -2.85 -21.11
CA ARG A 285 -3.41 -2.33 -20.50
C ARG A 285 -3.25 -0.87 -20.12
N LYS A 286 -4.31 -0.11 -20.20
CA LYS A 286 -4.38 1.21 -19.56
C LYS A 286 -4.26 1.08 -18.04
N ILE A 287 -3.83 2.14 -17.38
CA ILE A 287 -3.52 2.12 -15.95
C ILE A 287 -4.77 1.77 -15.13
N PHE A 288 -5.88 2.44 -15.38
CA PHE A 288 -7.14 2.19 -14.68
C PHE A 288 -7.90 0.93 -15.17
N GLU A 289 -7.44 0.29 -16.24
CA GLU A 289 -7.92 -1.02 -16.69
C GLU A 289 -7.12 -2.19 -16.08
N GLN A 290 -6.06 -1.93 -15.33
CA GLN A 290 -5.37 -2.95 -14.53
C GLN A 290 -6.33 -3.51 -13.49
N GLU A 291 -6.58 -4.82 -13.47
CA GLU A 291 -7.67 -5.43 -12.69
C GLU A 291 -7.63 -5.11 -11.18
N GLN A 292 -6.44 -4.95 -10.58
CA GLN A 292 -6.31 -4.54 -9.19
C GLN A 292 -6.83 -3.11 -9.00
N ILE A 293 -6.46 -2.18 -9.89
CA ILE A 293 -6.87 -0.78 -9.85
C ILE A 293 -8.36 -0.67 -10.18
N ALA A 294 -8.81 -1.30 -11.27
CA ALA A 294 -10.22 -1.30 -11.67
C ALA A 294 -11.13 -1.77 -10.54
N ARG A 295 -10.77 -2.90 -9.88
CA ARG A 295 -11.56 -3.40 -8.76
C ARG A 295 -11.52 -2.49 -7.54
N ALA A 296 -10.38 -1.86 -7.26
CA ALA A 296 -10.28 -0.89 -6.18
C ALA A 296 -11.15 0.36 -6.43
N VAL A 297 -11.26 0.80 -7.69
CA VAL A 297 -12.19 1.86 -8.12
C VAL A 297 -13.65 1.43 -7.91
N GLU A 298 -14.03 0.23 -8.36
CA GLU A 298 -15.39 -0.32 -8.13
C GLU A 298 -15.78 -0.34 -6.65
N LEU A 299 -14.81 -0.58 -5.77
CA LEU A 299 -14.99 -0.61 -4.31
C LEU A 299 -14.90 0.78 -3.65
N GLY A 300 -14.64 1.85 -4.41
CA GLY A 300 -14.52 3.21 -3.88
C GLY A 300 -13.29 3.41 -2.97
N LEU A 301 -12.19 2.70 -3.23
CA LEU A 301 -11.00 2.73 -2.36
C LEU A 301 -10.07 3.93 -2.60
N GLY A 302 -10.33 4.75 -3.60
CA GLY A 302 -9.57 5.94 -3.97
C GLY A 302 -10.08 6.55 -5.27
N VAL A 303 -9.22 7.31 -5.96
CA VAL A 303 -9.52 7.97 -7.24
C VAL A 303 -9.97 6.98 -8.30
N SER A 304 -10.79 7.44 -9.24
CA SER A 304 -11.38 6.64 -10.32
C SER A 304 -10.78 6.91 -11.70
N SER A 305 -10.00 7.97 -11.84
CA SER A 305 -9.43 8.39 -13.12
C SER A 305 -8.11 9.17 -12.94
N PRO A 306 -7.29 9.28 -14.01
CA PRO A 306 -6.08 10.11 -13.98
C PRO A 306 -6.37 11.57 -13.65
N GLY A 307 -7.52 12.10 -14.12
CA GLY A 307 -7.91 13.50 -13.90
C GLY A 307 -8.11 13.88 -12.43
N GLU A 308 -8.33 12.89 -11.56
CA GLU A 308 -8.48 13.06 -10.11
C GLU A 308 -7.14 13.01 -9.35
N ILE A 309 -6.01 12.81 -10.05
CA ILE A 309 -4.67 12.78 -9.45
C ILE A 309 -3.96 14.09 -9.70
N GLU A 310 -3.41 14.68 -8.65
CA GLU A 310 -2.44 15.77 -8.72
C GLU A 310 -1.05 15.22 -8.39
N LEU A 311 -0.22 14.98 -9.41
CA LEU A 311 1.17 14.56 -9.22
C LEU A 311 2.04 15.81 -8.99
N VAL A 312 2.67 15.92 -7.82
CA VAL A 312 3.37 17.11 -7.36
C VAL A 312 4.84 16.82 -7.14
N ALA A 313 5.71 17.45 -7.91
CA ALA A 313 7.15 17.41 -7.66
C ALA A 313 7.49 18.06 -6.32
N ALA A 314 8.25 17.38 -5.47
CA ALA A 314 8.62 17.86 -4.15
C ALA A 314 9.64 19.01 -4.21
N ASP A 315 10.40 19.09 -5.30
CA ASP A 315 11.38 20.13 -5.57
C ASP A 315 11.53 20.43 -7.08
N ALA A 316 12.36 21.42 -7.40
CA ALA A 316 12.59 21.83 -8.79
C ALA A 316 13.29 20.73 -9.62
N ASN A 317 14.18 19.95 -9.02
CA ASN A 317 14.94 18.90 -9.69
C ASN A 317 14.04 17.72 -10.09
N SER A 318 13.01 17.46 -9.32
CA SER A 318 12.03 16.39 -9.58
C SER A 318 11.02 16.75 -10.68
N ARG A 319 10.92 18.01 -11.10
CA ARG A 319 9.81 18.52 -11.94
C ARG A 319 9.76 17.82 -13.31
N GLU A 320 10.86 17.80 -14.03
CA GLU A 320 10.90 17.24 -15.38
C GLU A 320 10.54 15.73 -15.38
N TYR A 321 11.07 14.97 -14.42
CA TYR A 321 10.73 13.55 -14.29
C TYR A 321 9.26 13.36 -13.89
N CYS A 322 8.76 14.16 -12.97
CA CYS A 322 7.36 14.17 -12.56
C CYS A 322 6.43 14.42 -13.75
N GLU A 323 6.73 15.40 -14.61
CA GLU A 323 5.98 15.72 -15.83
C GLU A 323 5.97 14.56 -16.85
N ARG A 324 7.13 13.89 -17.05
CA ARG A 324 7.18 12.69 -17.90
C ARG A 324 6.28 11.56 -17.39
N VAL A 325 6.31 11.32 -16.08
CA VAL A 325 5.46 10.29 -15.45
C VAL A 325 3.97 10.70 -15.52
N ALA A 326 3.66 11.98 -15.30
CA ALA A 326 2.31 12.51 -15.45
C ALA A 326 1.78 12.37 -16.90
N ALA A 327 2.63 12.55 -17.90
CA ALA A 327 2.25 12.33 -19.30
C ALA A 327 1.85 10.87 -19.55
N VAL A 328 2.60 9.90 -18.99
CA VAL A 328 2.24 8.48 -19.09
C VAL A 328 0.93 8.18 -18.33
N LEU A 329 0.74 8.77 -17.15
CA LEU A 329 -0.48 8.62 -16.36
C LEU A 329 -1.72 9.10 -17.12
N ASN A 330 -1.62 10.23 -17.83
CA ASN A 330 -2.72 10.84 -18.57
C ASN A 330 -3.02 10.15 -19.91
N GLN A 331 -2.10 9.37 -20.44
CA GLN A 331 -2.34 8.55 -21.63
C GLN A 331 -3.15 7.26 -21.31
N GLY A 332 -3.33 6.96 -20.02
CA GLY A 332 -4.10 5.83 -19.49
C GLY A 332 -3.33 4.57 -19.40
#